data_b1272d47376ef91a1150a6fbdc34aaf0
#
_entry.id   b1272d47376ef91a1150a6fbdc34aaf0
#
_cell.length_a   1.000
_cell.length_b   1.000
_cell.length_c   1.000
_cell.angle_alpha   90.00
_cell.angle_beta   90.00
_cell.angle_gamma   90.00
#
_symmetry.space_group_name_H-M   'P 1'
#
loop_
_entity.id
_entity.type
_entity.pdbx_description
1 polymer ?
#
loop_
_entity_poly.entity_id
_entity_poly.type
_entity_poly.pdbx_seq_one_letter_code
_entity_poly.pdbx_strand_id
1 'polypeptide(L)'
;MSKQTSEALEIHEYMNEKNIIMSFMGELTHQVTTSLLKNLKDNMSYSNVDLITQKRLYGIIVECLDNISKHWIALDIQKVLGRSSPPIFMLSKKDNCYYIVTGNHVPFDQTDSLVKKIELVNSLDKKGLQEFYRTTLAKESPLDRDNAGLGIIDIALKSGNKLEYEMRPVTPTVSFYVVQAKISV
;
A
#
# COMPACT_ATOMS: atom_id res chain seq x y z
N MET A 1 18.06 -16.39 27.66
CA MET A 1 17.15 -15.47 26.97
C MET A 1 16.07 -16.30 26.26
N SER A 2 14.82 -15.90 26.28
CA SER A 2 13.80 -16.63 25.55
C SER A 2 13.97 -16.38 24.04
N LYS A 3 13.57 -17.35 23.21
CA LYS A 3 13.63 -17.22 21.75
C LYS A 3 12.88 -15.96 21.26
N GLN A 4 11.75 -15.64 21.88
CA GLN A 4 10.93 -14.47 21.56
C GLN A 4 11.63 -13.13 21.82
N THR A 5 12.46 -13.02 22.85
CA THR A 5 13.24 -11.79 23.10
C THR A 5 14.34 -11.58 22.08
N SER A 6 14.93 -12.66 21.53
CA SER A 6 15.90 -12.59 20.44
C SER A 6 15.23 -12.14 19.13
N GLU A 7 14.09 -12.71 18.80
CA GLU A 7 13.30 -12.34 17.62
C GLU A 7 12.86 -10.87 17.65
N ALA A 8 12.47 -10.34 18.80
CA ALA A 8 12.12 -8.94 18.96
C ALA A 8 13.31 -8.00 18.72
N LEU A 9 14.52 -8.37 19.18
CA LEU A 9 15.75 -7.62 18.90
C LEU A 9 16.09 -7.63 17.42
N GLU A 10 16.02 -8.79 16.76
CA GLU A 10 16.27 -8.91 15.33
C GLU A 10 15.31 -8.03 14.49
N ILE A 11 14.01 -8.01 14.85
CA ILE A 11 13.03 -7.13 14.21
C ILE A 11 13.39 -5.66 14.45
N HIS A 12 13.73 -5.28 15.67
CA HIS A 12 14.13 -3.91 16.00
C HIS A 12 15.38 -3.47 15.21
N GLU A 13 16.41 -4.31 15.15
CA GLU A 13 17.65 -4.03 14.40
C GLU A 13 17.34 -3.90 12.91
N TYR A 14 16.53 -4.82 12.34
CA TYR A 14 16.08 -4.76 10.95
C TYR A 14 15.33 -3.46 10.64
N MET A 15 14.37 -3.07 11.50
CA MET A 15 13.62 -1.82 11.31
C MET A 15 14.54 -0.60 11.34
N ASN A 16 15.51 -0.56 12.26
CA ASN A 16 16.48 0.53 12.32
C ASN A 16 17.38 0.57 11.09
N GLU A 17 17.95 -0.58 10.68
CA GLU A 17 18.80 -0.67 9.49
C GLU A 17 18.07 -0.21 8.20
N LYS A 18 16.81 -0.60 8.06
CA LYS A 18 15.98 -0.23 6.90
C LYS A 18 15.29 1.13 7.06
N ASN A 19 15.53 1.85 8.16
CA ASN A 19 14.89 3.14 8.48
C ASN A 19 13.36 3.06 8.40
N ILE A 20 12.77 1.97 8.92
CA ILE A 20 11.32 1.77 8.97
C ILE A 20 10.77 2.63 10.11
N ILE A 21 9.93 3.61 9.75
CA ILE A 21 9.29 4.54 10.68
C ILE A 21 8.05 3.91 11.32
N MET A 22 7.32 3.15 10.51
CA MET A 22 6.07 2.51 10.93
C MET A 22 5.90 1.19 10.19
N SER A 23 5.48 0.17 10.90
CA SER A 23 5.10 -1.13 10.33
C SER A 23 3.87 -1.65 11.05
N PHE A 24 2.95 -2.22 10.31
CA PHE A 24 1.76 -2.87 10.83
C PHE A 24 1.48 -4.15 10.04
N MET A 25 1.21 -5.22 10.76
CA MET A 25 0.77 -6.50 10.18
C MET A 25 -0.43 -6.99 10.99
N GLY A 26 -1.60 -7.03 10.36
CA GLY A 26 -2.84 -7.36 11.05
C GLY A 26 -4.06 -6.99 10.21
N GLU A 27 -5.25 -7.25 10.75
CA GLU A 27 -6.51 -6.84 10.14
C GLU A 27 -6.65 -5.32 10.21
N LEU A 28 -6.91 -4.69 9.07
CA LEU A 28 -7.13 -3.25 8.93
C LEU A 28 -8.61 -2.92 9.11
N THR A 29 -9.07 -2.98 10.36
CA THR A 29 -10.40 -2.45 10.71
C THR A 29 -10.43 -0.93 10.58
N HIS A 30 -11.62 -0.34 10.49
CA HIS A 30 -11.77 1.13 10.46
C HIS A 30 -11.07 1.82 11.65
N GLN A 31 -11.14 1.24 12.85
CA GLN A 31 -10.48 1.78 14.03
C GLN A 31 -8.96 1.74 13.92
N VAL A 32 -8.40 0.63 13.44
CA VAL A 32 -6.96 0.46 13.22
C VAL A 32 -6.48 1.45 12.16
N THR A 33 -7.16 1.53 11.02
CA THR A 33 -6.83 2.48 9.94
C THR A 33 -6.85 3.92 10.45
N THR A 34 -7.89 4.33 11.18
CA THR A 34 -7.99 5.68 11.76
C THR A 34 -6.85 5.95 12.75
N SER A 35 -6.46 4.97 13.57
CA SER A 35 -5.37 5.12 14.54
C SER A 35 -4.01 5.23 13.86
N LEU A 36 -3.75 4.45 12.81
CA LEU A 36 -2.53 4.54 12.01
C LEU A 36 -2.41 5.91 11.32
N LEU A 37 -3.50 6.38 10.70
CA LEU A 37 -3.53 7.68 10.03
C LEU A 37 -3.36 8.85 11.01
N LYS A 38 -3.94 8.77 12.21
CA LYS A 38 -3.73 9.77 13.26
C LYS A 38 -2.27 9.81 13.71
N ASN A 39 -1.69 8.64 14.02
CA ASN A 39 -0.29 8.56 14.43
C ASN A 39 0.64 9.11 13.36
N LEU A 40 0.39 8.77 12.09
CA LEU A 40 1.13 9.31 10.96
C LEU A 40 1.06 10.84 10.90
N LYS A 41 -0.15 11.42 11.01
CA LYS A 41 -0.37 12.86 10.97
C LYS A 41 0.36 13.58 12.11
N ASP A 42 0.30 13.02 13.30
CA ASP A 42 0.98 13.58 14.47
C ASP A 42 2.52 13.56 14.24
N ASN A 43 3.09 12.43 13.81
CA ASN A 43 4.51 12.32 13.52
C ASN A 43 4.98 13.25 12.37
N MET A 44 4.16 13.42 11.33
CA MET A 44 4.48 14.33 10.22
C MET A 44 4.46 15.81 10.65
N SER A 45 3.60 16.18 11.58
CA SER A 45 3.53 17.55 12.12
C SER A 45 4.80 17.97 12.85
N TYR A 46 5.58 17.02 13.39
CA TYR A 46 6.87 17.27 14.04
C TYR A 46 8.07 17.10 13.08
N SER A 47 7.84 16.67 11.85
CA SER A 47 8.91 16.50 10.86
C SER A 47 9.11 17.79 10.04
N ASN A 48 10.36 18.09 9.66
CA ASN A 48 10.72 19.19 8.76
C ASN A 48 10.33 18.92 7.30
N VAL A 49 9.16 18.32 7.05
CA VAL A 49 8.65 18.00 5.73
C VAL A 49 7.65 19.07 5.33
N ASP A 50 7.76 19.56 4.10
CA ASP A 50 6.85 20.58 3.58
C ASP A 50 5.41 20.07 3.48
N LEU A 51 4.43 20.98 3.54
CA LEU A 51 3.01 20.65 3.57
C LEU A 51 2.52 19.91 2.30
N ILE A 52 3.16 20.15 1.16
CA ILE A 52 2.77 19.49 -0.10
C ILE A 52 3.16 18.02 -0.03
N THR A 53 4.39 17.74 0.39
CA THR A 53 4.88 16.37 0.59
C THR A 53 4.08 15.65 1.67
N GLN A 54 3.74 16.32 2.78
CA GLN A 54 2.87 15.73 3.82
C GLN A 54 1.50 15.32 3.25
N LYS A 55 0.86 16.19 2.47
CA LYS A 55 -0.44 15.90 1.83
C LYS A 55 -0.35 14.73 0.84
N ARG A 56 0.72 14.69 0.03
CA ARG A 56 0.96 13.59 -0.92
C ARG A 56 1.15 12.26 -0.18
N LEU A 57 2.01 12.25 0.83
CA LEU A 57 2.30 11.08 1.66
C LEU A 57 1.03 10.55 2.33
N TYR A 58 0.29 11.45 2.99
CA TYR A 58 -0.97 11.09 3.64
C TYR A 58 -1.98 10.51 2.65
N GLY A 59 -2.17 11.17 1.50
CA GLY A 59 -3.11 10.72 0.48
C GLY A 59 -2.75 9.35 -0.10
N ILE A 60 -1.46 9.05 -0.33
CA ILE A 60 -1.03 7.72 -0.78
C ILE A 60 -1.30 6.66 0.29
N ILE A 61 -1.01 6.96 1.56
CA ILE A 61 -1.23 6.00 2.64
C ILE A 61 -2.72 5.69 2.81
N VAL A 62 -3.60 6.71 2.72
CA VAL A 62 -5.05 6.48 2.72
C VAL A 62 -5.46 5.49 1.63
N GLU A 63 -5.07 5.74 0.38
CA GLU A 63 -5.39 4.86 -0.75
C GLU A 63 -4.83 3.44 -0.56
N CYS A 64 -3.60 3.33 -0.05
CA CYS A 64 -2.98 2.04 0.22
C CYS A 64 -3.74 1.24 1.29
N LEU A 65 -4.12 1.88 2.40
CA LEU A 65 -4.86 1.23 3.49
C LEU A 65 -6.28 0.86 3.06
N ASP A 66 -6.95 1.71 2.28
CA ASP A 66 -8.27 1.44 1.71
C ASP A 66 -8.23 0.24 0.75
N ASN A 67 -7.23 0.18 -0.12
CA ASN A 67 -7.05 -0.94 -1.02
C ASN A 67 -6.88 -2.27 -0.26
N ILE A 68 -6.04 -2.29 0.77
CA ILE A 68 -5.88 -3.48 1.61
C ILE A 68 -7.21 -3.86 2.26
N SER A 69 -7.90 -2.91 2.89
CA SER A 69 -9.15 -3.16 3.60
C SER A 69 -10.22 -3.76 2.69
N LYS A 70 -10.40 -3.20 1.48
CA LYS A 70 -11.37 -3.66 0.50
C LYS A 70 -11.08 -5.10 0.02
N HIS A 71 -9.82 -5.39 -0.29
CA HIS A 71 -9.44 -6.70 -0.81
C HIS A 71 -9.35 -7.78 0.28
N TRP A 72 -9.00 -7.41 1.51
CA TRP A 72 -8.95 -8.33 2.65
C TRP A 72 -10.33 -8.88 3.02
N ILE A 73 -11.36 -8.02 3.03
CA ILE A 73 -12.74 -8.42 3.35
C ILE A 73 -13.32 -9.37 2.30
N ALA A 74 -12.92 -9.22 1.04
CA ALA A 74 -13.41 -10.03 -0.08
C ALA A 74 -12.86 -11.47 -0.08
N LEU A 75 -11.76 -11.74 0.66
CA LEU A 75 -11.07 -13.03 0.69
C LEU A 75 -11.07 -13.63 2.10
N ASP A 76 -11.70 -14.77 2.27
CA ASP A 76 -11.56 -15.56 3.52
C ASP A 76 -10.22 -16.33 3.49
N ILE A 77 -9.14 -15.58 3.65
CA ILE A 77 -7.78 -16.11 3.56
C ILE A 77 -7.49 -17.20 4.58
N GLN A 78 -8.06 -17.07 5.78
CA GLN A 78 -7.87 -18.09 6.81
C GLN A 78 -8.43 -19.45 6.39
N LYS A 79 -9.59 -19.47 5.71
CA LYS A 79 -10.14 -20.73 5.17
C LYS A 79 -9.27 -21.30 4.05
N VAL A 80 -8.75 -20.43 3.16
CA VAL A 80 -7.95 -20.87 2.02
C VAL A 80 -6.57 -21.38 2.47
N LEU A 81 -5.91 -20.69 3.40
CA LEU A 81 -4.54 -20.99 3.83
C LEU A 81 -4.47 -21.91 5.08
N GLY A 82 -5.59 -22.16 5.76
CA GLY A 82 -5.62 -22.89 7.03
C GLY A 82 -4.89 -22.18 8.18
N ARG A 83 -4.46 -20.94 7.98
CA ARG A 83 -3.76 -20.10 8.96
C ARG A 83 -4.04 -18.61 8.72
N SER A 84 -3.88 -17.82 9.78
CA SER A 84 -3.91 -16.36 9.63
C SER A 84 -2.68 -15.89 8.81
N SER A 85 -2.94 -15.06 7.82
CA SER A 85 -1.89 -14.42 7.00
C SER A 85 -2.36 -12.99 6.66
N PRO A 86 -2.29 -12.09 7.65
CA PRO A 86 -2.82 -10.75 7.51
C PRO A 86 -2.00 -9.89 6.53
N PRO A 87 -2.58 -8.80 6.02
CA PRO A 87 -1.89 -7.84 5.21
C PRO A 87 -0.78 -7.12 6.00
N ILE A 88 0.15 -6.54 5.25
CA ILE A 88 1.24 -5.74 5.80
C ILE A 88 1.22 -4.33 5.24
N PHE A 89 1.54 -3.36 6.09
CA PHE A 89 1.83 -1.97 5.74
C PHE A 89 3.19 -1.59 6.34
N MET A 90 4.03 -0.92 5.56
CA MET A 90 5.30 -0.35 6.02
C MET A 90 5.50 1.05 5.45
N LEU A 91 6.05 1.93 6.28
CA LEU A 91 6.55 3.26 5.91
C LEU A 91 8.01 3.37 6.33
N SER A 92 8.88 3.71 5.40
CA SER A 92 10.30 3.98 5.67
C SER A 92 10.75 5.29 5.03
N LYS A 93 11.87 5.84 5.53
CA LYS A 93 12.51 7.05 4.99
C LYS A 93 13.98 6.79 4.76
N LYS A 94 14.42 6.92 3.51
CA LYS A 94 15.83 6.75 3.14
C LYS A 94 16.19 7.74 2.01
N ASP A 95 17.39 8.32 2.06
CA ASP A 95 17.95 9.17 1.01
C ASP A 95 16.99 10.28 0.55
N ASN A 96 16.38 10.97 1.52
CA ASN A 96 15.39 12.03 1.29
C ASN A 96 14.13 11.57 0.51
N CYS A 97 13.82 10.28 0.59
CA CYS A 97 12.62 9.68 0.00
C CYS A 97 11.81 8.92 1.04
N TYR A 98 10.49 8.97 0.93
CA TYR A 98 9.60 8.09 1.65
C TYR A 98 9.22 6.90 0.76
N TYR A 99 9.18 5.72 1.36
CA TYR A 99 8.75 4.47 0.73
C TYR A 99 7.54 3.94 1.50
N ILE A 100 6.42 3.80 0.80
CA ILE A 100 5.19 3.21 1.30
C ILE A 100 5.06 1.84 0.66
N VAL A 101 5.08 0.80 1.47
CA VAL A 101 4.97 -0.59 1.01
C VAL A 101 3.73 -1.20 1.61
N THR A 102 2.91 -1.82 0.78
CA THR A 102 1.75 -2.61 1.22
C THR A 102 1.76 -3.98 0.59
N GLY A 103 1.30 -4.97 1.33
CA GLY A 103 1.16 -6.33 0.83
C GLY A 103 -0.11 -6.98 1.35
N ASN A 104 -0.83 -7.65 0.46
CA ASN A 104 -2.05 -8.39 0.76
C ASN A 104 -2.26 -9.55 -0.21
N HIS A 105 -3.14 -10.46 0.17
CA HIS A 105 -3.55 -11.55 -0.72
C HIS A 105 -4.56 -11.06 -1.76
N VAL A 106 -4.44 -11.60 -2.97
CA VAL A 106 -5.36 -11.37 -4.09
C VAL A 106 -5.72 -12.70 -4.75
N PRO A 107 -6.93 -12.82 -5.32
CA PRO A 107 -7.29 -13.99 -6.13
C PRO A 107 -6.31 -14.18 -7.29
N PHE A 108 -5.94 -15.42 -7.57
CA PHE A 108 -4.96 -15.73 -8.63
C PHE A 108 -5.44 -15.26 -10.01
N ASP A 109 -6.73 -15.39 -10.29
CA ASP A 109 -7.36 -14.94 -11.55
C ASP A 109 -7.36 -13.42 -11.75
N GLN A 110 -7.15 -12.64 -10.69
CA GLN A 110 -7.03 -11.17 -10.76
C GLN A 110 -5.58 -10.69 -10.93
N THR A 111 -4.59 -11.56 -10.78
CA THR A 111 -3.17 -11.16 -10.79
C THR A 111 -2.75 -10.52 -12.10
N ASP A 112 -3.12 -11.13 -13.26
CA ASP A 112 -2.76 -10.60 -14.57
C ASP A 112 -3.37 -9.23 -14.85
N SER A 113 -4.63 -9.01 -14.45
CA SER A 113 -5.29 -7.73 -14.64
C SER A 113 -4.66 -6.63 -13.77
N LEU A 114 -4.26 -6.96 -12.54
CA LEU A 114 -3.58 -6.06 -11.63
C LEU A 114 -2.19 -5.69 -12.14
N VAL A 115 -1.41 -6.67 -12.59
CA VAL A 115 -0.09 -6.45 -13.19
C VAL A 115 -0.20 -5.55 -14.42
N LYS A 116 -1.06 -5.89 -15.38
CA LYS A 116 -1.30 -5.07 -16.59
C LYS A 116 -1.67 -3.62 -16.24
N LYS A 117 -2.46 -3.43 -15.20
CA LYS A 117 -2.85 -2.10 -14.75
C LYS A 117 -1.67 -1.30 -14.21
N ILE A 118 -0.83 -1.92 -13.38
CA ILE A 118 0.37 -1.25 -12.84
C ILE A 118 1.36 -0.93 -13.98
N GLU A 119 1.58 -1.86 -14.90
CA GLU A 119 2.45 -1.64 -16.05
C GLU A 119 1.94 -0.51 -16.95
N LEU A 120 0.62 -0.45 -17.20
CA LEU A 120 0.00 0.66 -17.92
C LEU A 120 0.23 1.99 -17.19
N VAL A 121 -0.06 2.05 -15.88
CA VAL A 121 0.16 3.24 -15.05
C VAL A 121 1.64 3.67 -15.08
N ASN A 122 2.57 2.71 -15.00
CA ASN A 122 4.01 2.96 -15.06
C ASN A 122 4.52 3.39 -16.45
N SER A 123 3.77 3.12 -17.51
CA SER A 123 4.12 3.52 -18.88
C SER A 123 3.71 4.96 -19.21
N LEU A 124 2.78 5.54 -18.43
CA LEU A 124 2.22 6.86 -18.67
C LEU A 124 3.08 7.96 -18.02
N ASP A 125 3.18 9.08 -18.70
CA ASP A 125 3.69 10.33 -18.10
C ASP A 125 2.60 10.98 -17.22
N LYS A 126 2.93 12.08 -16.56
CA LYS A 126 2.00 12.80 -15.69
C LYS A 126 0.70 13.21 -16.39
N LYS A 127 0.79 13.65 -17.65
CA LYS A 127 -0.40 14.04 -18.43
C LYS A 127 -1.25 12.85 -18.79
N GLY A 128 -0.63 11.76 -19.23
CA GLY A 128 -1.30 10.48 -19.51
C GLY A 128 -1.98 9.90 -18.27
N LEU A 129 -1.34 9.96 -17.11
CA LEU A 129 -1.95 9.54 -15.84
C LEU A 129 -3.17 10.39 -15.46
N GLN A 130 -3.10 11.73 -15.65
CA GLN A 130 -4.23 12.62 -15.38
C GLN A 130 -5.41 12.34 -16.31
N GLU A 131 -5.15 12.12 -17.59
CA GLU A 131 -6.19 11.78 -18.55
C GLU A 131 -6.77 10.39 -18.27
N PHE A 132 -5.93 9.42 -17.95
CA PHE A 132 -6.37 8.07 -17.57
C PHE A 132 -7.25 8.10 -16.31
N TYR A 133 -6.88 8.90 -15.31
CA TYR A 133 -7.71 9.11 -14.12
C TYR A 133 -9.08 9.69 -14.46
N ARG A 134 -9.12 10.77 -15.27
CA ARG A 134 -10.37 11.43 -15.69
C ARG A 134 -11.28 10.49 -16.48
N THR A 135 -10.72 9.77 -17.44
CA THR A 135 -11.50 8.86 -18.30
C THR A 135 -12.01 7.65 -17.52
N THR A 136 -11.22 7.14 -16.58
CA THR A 136 -11.67 6.07 -15.69
C THR A 136 -12.80 6.56 -14.78
N LEU A 137 -12.63 7.73 -14.16
CA LEU A 137 -13.65 8.32 -13.29
C LEU A 137 -14.97 8.61 -14.03
N ALA A 138 -14.90 9.02 -15.31
CA ALA A 138 -16.08 9.35 -16.12
C ALA A 138 -16.85 8.11 -16.61
N LYS A 139 -16.21 6.95 -16.70
CA LYS A 139 -16.83 5.70 -17.15
C LYS A 139 -17.62 4.99 -16.06
N GLU A 140 -17.48 5.41 -14.84
CA GLU A 140 -18.05 4.71 -13.69
C GLU A 140 -19.29 5.37 -13.16
N SER A 141 -20.27 4.51 -12.83
CA SER A 141 -21.42 4.95 -12.06
C SER A 141 -20.98 5.35 -10.64
N PRO A 142 -21.68 6.26 -9.95
CA PRO A 142 -21.39 6.61 -8.57
C PRO A 142 -21.34 5.41 -7.61
N LEU A 143 -21.98 4.29 -7.98
CA LEU A 143 -22.04 3.06 -7.19
C LEU A 143 -20.82 2.14 -7.40
N ASP A 144 -20.08 2.30 -8.51
CA ASP A 144 -18.95 1.42 -8.88
C ASP A 144 -17.57 2.04 -8.59
N ARG A 145 -17.53 3.29 -8.11
CA ARG A 145 -16.28 4.04 -7.89
C ARG A 145 -15.28 3.33 -6.97
N ASP A 146 -15.78 2.55 -6.02
CA ASP A 146 -14.94 1.80 -5.08
C ASP A 146 -14.19 0.63 -5.72
N ASN A 147 -14.67 0.13 -6.87
CA ASN A 147 -14.07 -1.01 -7.59
C ASN A 147 -13.24 -0.61 -8.81
N ALA A 148 -13.23 0.66 -9.15
CA ALA A 148 -12.65 1.21 -10.39
C ALA A 148 -11.14 1.06 -10.54
N GLY A 149 -10.45 0.72 -9.48
CA GLY A 149 -9.00 0.74 -9.43
C GLY A 149 -8.41 2.15 -9.63
N LEU A 150 -9.16 3.18 -9.32
CA LEU A 150 -8.69 4.56 -9.29
C LEU A 150 -7.56 4.74 -8.29
N GLY A 151 -7.55 3.97 -7.19
CA GLY A 151 -6.54 4.03 -6.15
C GLY A 151 -5.11 3.86 -6.67
N ILE A 152 -4.85 2.89 -7.56
CA ILE A 152 -3.52 2.68 -8.15
C ILE A 152 -3.09 3.88 -9.00
N ILE A 153 -4.01 4.45 -9.78
CA ILE A 153 -3.73 5.64 -10.60
C ILE A 153 -3.46 6.86 -9.72
N ASP A 154 -4.23 7.02 -8.66
CA ASP A 154 -4.08 8.12 -7.69
C ASP A 154 -2.77 8.02 -6.90
N ILE A 155 -2.38 6.81 -6.47
CA ILE A 155 -1.08 6.54 -5.86
C ILE A 155 0.05 6.95 -6.81
N ALA A 156 0.00 6.55 -8.09
CA ALA A 156 1.02 6.90 -9.07
C ALA A 156 1.10 8.41 -9.33
N LEU A 157 -0.05 9.08 -9.47
CA LEU A 157 -0.12 10.54 -9.63
C LEU A 157 0.48 11.29 -8.45
N LYS A 158 0.15 10.87 -7.23
CA LYS A 158 0.65 11.49 -5.99
C LYS A 158 2.12 11.16 -5.75
N SER A 159 2.57 9.94 -6.07
CA SER A 159 3.97 9.54 -5.91
C SER A 159 4.88 10.31 -6.88
N GLY A 160 4.43 10.53 -8.10
CA GLY A 160 5.23 11.10 -9.18
C GLY A 160 6.39 10.21 -9.63
N ASN A 161 6.41 8.96 -9.19
CA ASN A 161 7.39 7.92 -9.52
C ASN A 161 6.66 6.65 -9.98
N LYS A 162 7.37 5.78 -10.68
CA LYS A 162 6.85 4.45 -11.02
C LYS A 162 6.59 3.65 -9.75
N LEU A 163 5.54 2.85 -9.77
CA LEU A 163 5.24 1.89 -8.71
C LEU A 163 6.07 0.63 -8.91
N GLU A 164 6.72 0.16 -7.86
CA GLU A 164 7.36 -1.14 -7.85
C GLU A 164 6.38 -2.17 -7.28
N TYR A 165 6.42 -3.40 -7.78
CA TYR A 165 5.54 -4.46 -7.30
C TYR A 165 6.21 -5.82 -7.35
N GLU A 166 5.73 -6.72 -6.49
CA GLU A 166 6.07 -8.14 -6.53
C GLU A 166 4.79 -8.95 -6.38
N MET A 167 4.69 -10.05 -7.13
CA MET A 167 3.58 -10.99 -7.07
C MET A 167 4.14 -12.39 -6.82
N ARG A 168 3.66 -13.03 -5.74
CA ARG A 168 4.11 -14.37 -5.37
C ARG A 168 2.91 -15.31 -5.23
N PRO A 169 2.80 -16.37 -6.05
CA PRO A 169 1.80 -17.40 -5.85
C PRO A 169 1.96 -18.06 -4.46
N VAL A 170 0.86 -18.21 -3.74
CA VAL A 170 0.82 -18.84 -2.41
C VAL A 170 0.09 -20.17 -2.46
N THR A 171 -1.02 -20.20 -3.23
CA THR A 171 -1.77 -21.42 -3.56
C THR A 171 -2.18 -21.37 -5.04
N PRO A 172 -2.77 -22.43 -5.61
CA PRO A 172 -3.29 -22.36 -6.98
C PRO A 172 -4.37 -21.28 -7.20
N THR A 173 -5.00 -20.79 -6.14
CA THR A 173 -6.12 -19.83 -6.22
C THR A 173 -5.80 -18.45 -5.62
N VAL A 174 -4.65 -18.29 -4.95
CA VAL A 174 -4.30 -17.07 -4.22
C VAL A 174 -2.83 -16.72 -4.41
N SER A 175 -2.55 -15.44 -4.70
CA SER A 175 -1.22 -14.86 -4.69
C SER A 175 -1.08 -13.82 -3.58
N PHE A 176 0.15 -13.60 -3.10
CA PHE A 176 0.50 -12.46 -2.26
C PHE A 176 1.08 -11.35 -3.14
N TYR A 177 0.45 -10.20 -3.10
CA TYR A 177 0.81 -9.02 -3.87
C TYR A 177 1.44 -7.97 -2.97
N VAL A 178 2.56 -7.42 -3.40
CA VAL A 178 3.24 -6.30 -2.73
C VAL A 178 3.36 -5.15 -3.72
N VAL A 179 3.07 -3.94 -3.26
CA VAL A 179 3.31 -2.71 -4.04
C VAL A 179 4.07 -1.69 -3.20
N GLN A 180 4.98 -0.97 -3.84
CA GLN A 180 5.74 0.12 -3.26
C GLN A 180 5.52 1.40 -4.04
N ALA A 181 5.17 2.46 -3.32
CA ALA A 181 5.17 3.83 -3.80
C ALA A 181 6.34 4.61 -3.19
N LYS A 182 7.05 5.40 -4.02
CA LYS A 182 8.16 6.26 -3.59
C LYS A 182 7.76 7.73 -3.71
N ILE A 183 8.09 8.53 -2.70
CA ILE A 183 7.92 10.00 -2.72
C ILE A 183 9.27 10.65 -2.46
N SER A 184 9.76 11.43 -3.40
CA SER A 184 10.93 12.29 -3.19
C SER A 184 10.50 13.55 -2.43
N VAL A 185 11.30 13.95 -1.44
CA VAL A 185 11.13 15.14 -0.57
C VAL A 185 11.93 16.30 -1.12
#